data_92c1092091d3fb2d7c160f36826fd6fd
#
_entry.id   92c1092091d3fb2d7c160f36826fd6fd
#
_cell.length_a   1.000
_cell.length_b   1.000
_cell.length_c   1.000
_cell.angle_alpha   90.00
_cell.angle_beta   90.00
_cell.angle_gamma   90.00
#
_symmetry.space_group_name_H-M   'P 1'
#
loop_
_entity.id
_entity.type
_entity.pdbx_description
1 polymer ?
#
loop_
_entity_poly.entity_id
_entity_poly.type
_entity_poly.pdbx_seq_one_letter_code
_entity_poly.pdbx_strand_id
1 'polypeptide(L)'
;MPSTYNELGIQLMVTGENAGTWGDYTNTNLNIIQQSVSGYVSVAITDGSTKALAITDGATTTSDARNMVIKLTGTMTGASIVTVPDSVEKIYMVHNTVDHANNTLTFKTAGGTGVLLCEGNSYVLYSDGTNVVKLDEARKWRAITAAETVQAGANIAANTNGAPFTVTLPASPSIGDTVNFIDQGWDFDSNALTVGRNSSNIANAASDLVVNTQGAAFGLVFSGDATTGWTYTEK
;
A
#
# COMPACT_ATOMS: atom_id res chain seq x y z
N MET A 1 -33.54 -26.85 4.57
CA MET A 1 -32.41 -26.58 3.66
C MET A 1 -31.16 -26.72 4.48
N PRO A 2 -30.08 -27.31 3.97
CA PRO A 2 -28.82 -27.39 4.72
C PRO A 2 -28.23 -25.98 4.94
N SER A 3 -27.49 -25.81 6.03
CA SER A 3 -26.72 -24.58 6.28
C SER A 3 -25.82 -24.24 5.09
N THR A 4 -25.63 -22.95 4.85
CA THR A 4 -24.68 -22.43 3.88
C THR A 4 -23.51 -21.77 4.63
N TYR A 5 -22.46 -21.39 3.90
CA TYR A 5 -21.31 -20.70 4.45
C TYR A 5 -21.11 -19.37 3.72
N ASN A 6 -20.63 -18.37 4.42
CA ASN A 6 -20.18 -17.13 3.80
C ASN A 6 -18.71 -17.25 3.34
N GLU A 7 -18.20 -16.22 2.71
CA GLU A 7 -16.83 -16.17 2.13
C GLU A 7 -15.70 -16.39 3.16
N LEU A 8 -15.96 -16.12 4.44
CA LEU A 8 -15.03 -16.40 5.53
C LEU A 8 -15.15 -17.81 6.08
N GLY A 9 -16.07 -18.64 5.53
CA GLY A 9 -16.36 -20.00 6.00
C GLY A 9 -17.17 -20.04 7.30
N ILE A 10 -17.89 -18.97 7.64
CA ILE A 10 -18.83 -18.93 8.77
C ILE A 10 -20.12 -19.62 8.38
N GLN A 11 -20.56 -20.57 9.19
CA GLN A 11 -21.81 -21.27 8.94
C GLN A 11 -23.03 -20.37 9.22
N LEU A 12 -23.86 -20.19 8.21
CA LEU A 12 -25.15 -19.51 8.31
C LEU A 12 -26.22 -20.55 8.64
N MET A 13 -26.50 -20.71 9.91
CA MET A 13 -27.43 -21.74 10.43
C MET A 13 -28.87 -21.43 10.06
N VAL A 14 -29.59 -22.44 9.57
CA VAL A 14 -31.03 -22.35 9.28
C VAL A 14 -31.82 -22.64 10.55
N THR A 15 -32.98 -21.96 10.72
CA THR A 15 -33.88 -22.19 11.86
C THR A 15 -34.29 -23.66 11.96
N GLY A 16 -34.11 -24.25 13.14
CA GLY A 16 -34.42 -25.65 13.44
C GLY A 16 -33.31 -26.64 13.08
N GLU A 17 -32.21 -26.18 12.47
CA GLU A 17 -31.01 -26.99 12.20
C GLU A 17 -30.10 -27.03 13.44
N ASN A 18 -29.26 -28.06 13.52
CA ASN A 18 -28.23 -28.23 14.59
C ASN A 18 -28.81 -28.36 16.01
N ALA A 19 -30.02 -28.95 16.14
CA ALA A 19 -30.61 -29.24 17.45
C ALA A 19 -29.67 -30.10 18.31
N GLY A 20 -29.27 -29.61 19.49
CA GLY A 20 -28.35 -30.27 20.40
C GLY A 20 -26.84 -29.96 20.14
N THR A 21 -26.49 -29.42 19.00
CA THR A 21 -25.08 -29.03 18.63
C THR A 21 -24.92 -27.56 18.31
N TRP A 22 -25.97 -26.77 18.46
CA TRP A 22 -25.98 -25.34 18.15
C TRP A 22 -24.85 -24.56 18.83
N GLY A 23 -24.53 -24.91 20.09
CA GLY A 23 -23.43 -24.29 20.82
C GLY A 23 -22.05 -24.50 20.18
N ASP A 24 -21.80 -25.70 19.65
CA ASP A 24 -20.54 -26.05 19.02
C ASP A 24 -20.31 -25.25 17.71
N TYR A 25 -21.37 -25.16 16.89
CA TYR A 25 -21.33 -24.35 15.66
C TYR A 25 -21.19 -22.86 15.94
N THR A 26 -21.87 -22.37 16.98
CA THR A 26 -21.71 -20.96 17.41
C THR A 26 -20.27 -20.67 17.86
N ASN A 27 -19.69 -21.54 18.69
CA ASN A 27 -18.31 -21.40 19.14
C ASN A 27 -17.33 -21.48 17.97
N THR A 28 -17.56 -22.38 17.01
CA THR A 28 -16.74 -22.46 15.79
C THR A 28 -16.82 -21.17 15.00
N ASN A 29 -18.01 -20.61 14.79
CA ASN A 29 -18.21 -19.34 14.10
C ASN A 29 -17.50 -18.17 14.82
N LEU A 30 -17.58 -18.11 16.16
CA LEU A 30 -16.86 -17.10 16.93
C LEU A 30 -15.34 -17.22 16.77
N ASN A 31 -14.80 -18.43 16.76
CA ASN A 31 -13.36 -18.67 16.52
C ASN A 31 -12.97 -18.27 15.09
N ILE A 32 -13.81 -18.50 14.10
CA ILE A 32 -13.62 -18.06 12.72
C ILE A 32 -13.58 -16.54 12.63
N ILE A 33 -14.50 -15.84 13.30
CA ILE A 33 -14.49 -14.37 13.39
C ILE A 33 -13.20 -13.88 14.05
N GLN A 34 -12.79 -14.49 15.17
CA GLN A 34 -11.55 -14.15 15.85
C GLN A 34 -10.33 -14.29 14.92
N GLN A 35 -10.21 -15.39 14.17
CA GLN A 35 -9.13 -15.56 13.19
C GLN A 35 -9.12 -14.45 12.14
N SER A 36 -10.29 -14.04 11.66
CA SER A 36 -10.42 -13.02 10.62
C SER A 36 -10.01 -11.62 11.10
N VAL A 37 -10.18 -11.34 12.40
CA VAL A 37 -9.92 -10.01 13.01
C VAL A 37 -8.56 -9.92 13.68
N SER A 38 -8.05 -11.03 14.27
CA SER A 38 -6.82 -11.03 15.09
C SER A 38 -5.96 -12.27 14.90
N GLY A 39 -6.31 -13.16 13.96
CA GLY A 39 -5.57 -14.39 13.72
C GLY A 39 -4.19 -14.14 13.13
N TYR A 40 -3.25 -15.02 13.48
CA TYR A 40 -1.89 -15.03 12.97
C TYR A 40 -1.54 -16.42 12.43
N VAL A 41 -0.85 -16.44 11.29
CA VAL A 41 -0.27 -17.66 10.72
C VAL A 41 1.13 -17.38 10.19
N SER A 42 2.02 -18.39 10.31
CA SER A 42 3.33 -18.38 9.66
C SER A 42 3.34 -19.39 8.51
N VAL A 43 3.71 -18.91 7.33
CA VAL A 43 3.71 -19.69 6.08
C VAL A 43 5.12 -19.72 5.51
N ALA A 44 5.65 -20.93 5.30
CA ALA A 44 6.95 -21.11 4.69
C ALA A 44 6.86 -21.01 3.16
N ILE A 45 7.78 -20.25 2.57
CA ILE A 45 7.99 -20.09 1.13
C ILE A 45 9.42 -20.52 0.84
N THR A 46 9.58 -21.68 0.21
CA THR A 46 10.89 -22.34 0.07
C THR A 46 11.23 -22.76 -1.36
N ASP A 47 10.26 -22.67 -2.26
CA ASP A 47 10.40 -23.10 -3.64
C ASP A 47 9.97 -22.00 -4.62
N GLY A 48 10.22 -22.21 -5.90
CA GLY A 48 9.79 -21.32 -6.98
C GLY A 48 8.37 -21.64 -7.47
N SER A 49 7.42 -21.86 -6.57
CA SER A 49 6.06 -22.30 -6.93
C SER A 49 4.98 -21.36 -6.38
N THR A 50 3.73 -21.70 -6.67
CA THR A 50 2.57 -21.01 -6.09
C THR A 50 2.17 -21.66 -4.78
N LYS A 51 2.18 -20.89 -3.69
CA LYS A 51 1.62 -21.26 -2.39
C LYS A 51 0.18 -20.75 -2.29
N ALA A 52 -0.78 -21.63 -2.49
CA ALA A 52 -2.20 -21.32 -2.33
C ALA A 52 -2.58 -21.39 -0.84
N LEU A 53 -3.06 -20.27 -0.30
CA LEU A 53 -3.67 -20.20 1.01
C LEU A 53 -5.18 -20.43 0.86
N ALA A 54 -5.79 -21.14 1.81
CA ALA A 54 -7.19 -21.54 1.74
C ALA A 54 -8.05 -20.89 2.84
N ILE A 55 -9.34 -20.82 2.58
CA ILE A 55 -10.41 -20.67 3.58
C ILE A 55 -11.30 -21.89 3.45
N THR A 56 -11.42 -22.67 4.52
CA THR A 56 -12.21 -23.89 4.56
C THR A 56 -13.46 -23.67 5.39
N ASP A 57 -14.62 -23.98 4.84
CA ASP A 57 -15.93 -23.81 5.48
C ASP A 57 -16.00 -24.56 6.82
N GLY A 58 -16.44 -23.87 7.86
CA GLY A 58 -16.61 -24.42 9.20
C GLY A 58 -15.35 -24.93 9.90
N ALA A 59 -14.16 -24.76 9.30
CA ALA A 59 -12.90 -25.25 9.85
C ALA A 59 -12.01 -24.10 10.38
N THR A 60 -11.45 -24.30 11.57
CA THR A 60 -10.51 -23.34 12.19
C THR A 60 -9.04 -23.68 11.94
N THR A 61 -8.71 -24.87 11.45
CA THR A 61 -7.34 -25.39 11.37
C THR A 61 -6.71 -25.38 9.97
N THR A 62 -7.48 -25.29 8.90
CA THR A 62 -7.02 -25.38 7.50
C THR A 62 -7.35 -24.12 6.70
N SER A 63 -7.22 -22.98 7.32
CA SER A 63 -7.71 -21.72 6.75
C SER A 63 -6.69 -20.58 6.92
N ASP A 64 -5.51 -20.80 6.35
CA ASP A 64 -4.39 -19.86 6.45
C ASP A 64 -4.77 -18.46 5.94
N ALA A 65 -5.52 -18.38 4.83
CA ALA A 65 -6.00 -17.14 4.24
C ALA A 65 -7.05 -16.40 5.10
N ARG A 66 -7.61 -17.04 6.12
CA ARG A 66 -8.56 -16.37 7.03
C ARG A 66 -7.85 -15.46 8.01
N ASN A 67 -6.62 -15.78 8.40
CA ASN A 67 -5.90 -15.00 9.40
C ASN A 67 -5.65 -13.57 8.91
N MET A 68 -5.76 -12.61 9.84
CA MET A 68 -5.49 -11.21 9.53
C MET A 68 -4.01 -10.97 9.30
N VAL A 69 -3.14 -11.59 10.11
CA VAL A 69 -1.69 -11.46 10.03
C VAL A 69 -1.10 -12.72 9.42
N ILE A 70 -0.40 -12.57 8.31
CA ILE A 70 0.31 -13.63 7.60
C ILE A 70 1.80 -13.30 7.61
N LYS A 71 2.59 -14.10 8.33
CA LYS A 71 4.04 -14.02 8.28
C LYS A 71 4.56 -14.99 7.23
N LEU A 72 5.29 -14.48 6.24
CA LEU A 72 5.98 -15.29 5.24
C LEU A 72 7.43 -15.51 5.67
N THR A 73 7.92 -16.74 5.62
CA THR A 73 9.26 -17.15 6.11
C THR A 73 9.92 -18.10 5.13
N GLY A 74 11.24 -18.27 5.25
CA GLY A 74 12.02 -19.24 4.46
C GLY A 74 12.99 -18.56 3.50
N THR A 75 13.60 -19.37 2.62
CA THR A 75 14.51 -18.91 1.56
C THR A 75 14.02 -19.47 0.23
N MET A 76 13.84 -18.59 -0.76
CA MET A 76 13.30 -18.97 -2.07
C MET A 76 14.39 -19.56 -2.96
N THR A 77 14.01 -20.55 -3.77
CA THR A 77 14.87 -21.12 -4.84
C THR A 77 14.45 -20.68 -6.24
N GLY A 78 13.38 -19.89 -6.36
CA GLY A 78 12.85 -19.35 -7.61
C GLY A 78 11.71 -18.36 -7.35
N ALA A 79 11.22 -17.69 -8.39
CA ALA A 79 10.10 -16.75 -8.29
C ALA A 79 8.85 -17.47 -7.73
N SER A 80 8.27 -16.92 -6.67
CA SER A 80 7.13 -17.52 -5.96
C SER A 80 5.92 -16.60 -5.93
N ILE A 81 4.74 -17.22 -5.83
CA ILE A 81 3.46 -16.53 -5.73
C ILE A 81 2.72 -17.08 -4.51
N VAL A 82 2.22 -16.19 -3.66
CA VAL A 82 1.27 -16.53 -2.61
C VAL A 82 -0.11 -16.09 -3.06
N THR A 83 -1.08 -17.02 -3.07
CA THR A 83 -2.45 -16.68 -3.46
C THR A 83 -3.41 -16.82 -2.28
N VAL A 84 -4.38 -15.90 -2.22
CA VAL A 84 -5.57 -15.99 -1.39
C VAL A 84 -6.79 -16.30 -2.28
N PRO A 85 -7.89 -16.85 -1.74
CA PRO A 85 -9.07 -17.17 -2.54
C PRO A 85 -9.65 -15.93 -3.22
N ASP A 86 -10.20 -16.12 -4.44
CA ASP A 86 -11.05 -15.16 -5.11
C ASP A 86 -12.37 -14.97 -4.35
N SER A 87 -13.07 -13.88 -4.62
CA SER A 87 -14.38 -13.51 -4.03
C SER A 87 -14.36 -13.22 -2.53
N VAL A 88 -13.17 -13.12 -1.90
CA VAL A 88 -13.01 -12.78 -0.48
C VAL A 88 -12.52 -11.34 -0.33
N GLU A 89 -13.38 -10.46 0.15
CA GLU A 89 -13.03 -9.08 0.48
C GLU A 89 -12.46 -9.02 1.89
N LYS A 90 -11.16 -8.68 2.02
CA LYS A 90 -10.49 -8.76 3.31
C LYS A 90 -9.20 -7.93 3.36
N ILE A 91 -8.91 -7.39 4.54
CA ILE A 91 -7.61 -6.80 4.86
C ILE A 91 -6.65 -7.90 5.33
N TYR A 92 -5.41 -7.85 4.81
CA TYR A 92 -4.29 -8.69 5.22
C TYR A 92 -3.12 -7.83 5.70
N MET A 93 -2.56 -8.15 6.85
CA MET A 93 -1.25 -7.65 7.27
C MET A 93 -0.21 -8.71 6.94
N VAL A 94 0.61 -8.46 5.93
CA VAL A 94 1.63 -9.41 5.47
C VAL A 94 2.99 -8.96 5.96
N HIS A 95 3.62 -9.78 6.81
CA HIS A 95 5.00 -9.58 7.26
C HIS A 95 5.93 -10.52 6.50
N ASN A 96 6.66 -9.96 5.54
CA ASN A 96 7.55 -10.71 4.68
C ASN A 96 8.97 -10.78 5.27
N THR A 97 9.35 -11.95 5.76
CA THR A 97 10.70 -12.25 6.25
C THR A 97 11.40 -13.34 5.41
N VAL A 98 10.89 -13.57 4.20
CA VAL A 98 11.49 -14.51 3.25
C VAL A 98 12.79 -13.92 2.71
N ASP A 99 13.85 -14.70 2.68
CA ASP A 99 15.04 -14.42 1.88
C ASP A 99 14.71 -14.74 0.41
N HIS A 100 14.68 -13.69 -0.40
CA HIS A 100 14.27 -13.78 -1.80
C HIS A 100 15.33 -14.42 -2.70
N ALA A 101 16.60 -14.45 -2.29
CA ALA A 101 17.70 -14.97 -3.10
C ALA A 101 17.69 -14.40 -4.55
N ASN A 102 17.43 -13.07 -4.69
CA ASN A 102 17.26 -12.34 -5.94
C ASN A 102 16.03 -12.74 -6.80
N ASN A 103 15.07 -13.45 -6.23
CA ASN A 103 13.81 -13.80 -6.90
C ASN A 103 12.68 -12.83 -6.55
N THR A 104 11.56 -12.95 -7.25
CA THR A 104 10.35 -12.14 -6.99
C THR A 104 9.33 -12.92 -6.18
N LEU A 105 8.68 -12.25 -5.22
CA LEU A 105 7.57 -12.79 -4.43
C LEU A 105 6.34 -11.91 -4.66
N THR A 106 5.27 -12.50 -5.15
CA THR A 106 4.00 -11.79 -5.39
C THR A 106 2.90 -12.32 -4.47
N PHE A 107 2.13 -11.44 -3.84
CA PHE A 107 0.93 -11.77 -3.09
C PHE A 107 -0.31 -11.29 -3.86
N LYS A 108 -1.23 -12.18 -4.22
CA LYS A 108 -2.36 -11.88 -5.11
C LYS A 108 -3.58 -12.75 -4.77
N THR A 109 -4.73 -12.46 -5.37
CA THR A 109 -5.83 -13.43 -5.45
C THR A 109 -5.50 -14.56 -6.46
N ALA A 110 -6.20 -15.67 -6.41
CA ALA A 110 -5.91 -16.82 -7.27
C ALA A 110 -5.98 -16.46 -8.77
N GLY A 111 -7.05 -15.79 -9.19
CA GLY A 111 -7.29 -15.40 -10.59
C GLY A 111 -6.85 -13.99 -10.97
N GLY A 112 -6.69 -13.06 -10.01
CA GLY A 112 -6.47 -11.65 -10.28
C GLY A 112 -5.01 -11.19 -10.25
N THR A 113 -4.82 -9.89 -10.04
CA THR A 113 -3.53 -9.23 -9.88
C THR A 113 -3.19 -9.02 -8.40
N GLY A 114 -1.97 -8.63 -8.10
CA GLY A 114 -1.53 -8.41 -6.72
C GLY A 114 -0.31 -7.52 -6.58
N VAL A 115 0.33 -7.64 -5.43
CA VAL A 115 1.42 -6.78 -4.97
C VAL A 115 2.73 -7.57 -4.96
N LEU A 116 3.76 -7.01 -5.57
CA LEU A 116 5.13 -7.50 -5.44
C LEU A 116 5.64 -7.13 -4.04
N LEU A 117 6.07 -8.13 -3.29
CA LEU A 117 6.59 -7.95 -1.94
C LEU A 117 8.12 -7.80 -1.99
N CYS A 118 8.65 -6.80 -1.30
CA CYS A 118 10.09 -6.66 -1.08
C CYS A 118 10.51 -7.43 0.18
N GLU A 119 11.73 -7.92 0.19
CA GLU A 119 12.32 -8.60 1.34
C GLU A 119 12.38 -7.70 2.57
N GLY A 120 12.09 -8.25 3.74
CA GLY A 120 12.15 -7.56 5.04
C GLY A 120 11.02 -6.57 5.32
N ASN A 121 10.07 -6.38 4.41
CA ASN A 121 9.02 -5.38 4.55
C ASN A 121 7.70 -5.96 5.12
N SER A 122 6.92 -5.08 5.74
CA SER A 122 5.55 -5.37 6.16
C SER A 122 4.56 -4.54 5.35
N TYR A 123 3.39 -5.10 5.08
CA TYR A 123 2.38 -4.51 4.21
C TYR A 123 0.99 -4.57 4.84
N VAL A 124 0.18 -3.54 4.62
CA VAL A 124 -1.27 -3.60 4.76
C VAL A 124 -1.86 -3.71 3.37
N LEU A 125 -2.46 -4.86 3.08
CA LEU A 125 -3.03 -5.21 1.79
C LEU A 125 -4.54 -5.36 1.91
N TYR A 126 -5.26 -5.11 0.82
CA TYR A 126 -6.71 -5.34 0.71
C TYR A 126 -7.00 -6.20 -0.51
N SER A 127 -7.75 -7.28 -0.31
CA SER A 127 -8.37 -8.02 -1.40
C SER A 127 -9.77 -7.45 -1.65
N ASP A 128 -10.06 -7.05 -2.89
CA ASP A 128 -11.40 -6.62 -3.34
C ASP A 128 -12.24 -7.79 -3.89
N GLY A 129 -11.81 -9.02 -3.62
CA GLY A 129 -12.41 -10.25 -4.14
C GLY A 129 -11.93 -10.63 -5.54
N THR A 130 -11.27 -9.72 -6.25
CA THR A 130 -10.70 -9.94 -7.59
C THR A 130 -9.20 -9.75 -7.58
N ASN A 131 -8.71 -8.68 -6.97
CA ASN A 131 -7.30 -8.30 -6.93
C ASN A 131 -6.84 -8.05 -5.50
N VAL A 132 -5.54 -8.07 -5.27
CA VAL A 132 -4.93 -7.57 -4.04
C VAL A 132 -4.24 -6.25 -4.34
N VAL A 133 -4.56 -5.23 -3.54
CA VAL A 133 -3.97 -3.89 -3.63
C VAL A 133 -3.28 -3.51 -2.32
N LYS A 134 -2.29 -2.64 -2.41
CA LYS A 134 -1.61 -2.08 -1.24
C LYS A 134 -2.41 -0.89 -0.72
N LEU A 135 -2.79 -0.88 0.57
CA LEU A 135 -3.52 0.24 1.19
C LEU A 135 -2.60 1.41 1.55
N ASP A 136 -1.34 1.14 1.83
CA ASP A 136 -0.35 2.18 2.09
C ASP A 136 0.38 2.56 0.79
N GLU A 137 -0.21 3.45 0.02
CA GLU A 137 0.44 4.12 -1.10
C GLU A 137 1.04 5.48 -0.70
N ALA A 138 1.31 5.68 0.57
CA ALA A 138 1.62 6.97 1.20
C ALA A 138 2.83 7.73 0.65
N ARG A 139 3.48 7.32 -0.43
CA ARG A 139 4.53 8.07 -1.14
C ARG A 139 4.69 7.63 -2.59
N LYS A 140 3.58 7.50 -3.32
CA LYS A 140 3.68 7.24 -4.75
C LYS A 140 4.11 8.50 -5.49
N TRP A 141 5.18 8.41 -6.26
CA TRP A 141 5.61 9.48 -7.15
C TRP A 141 4.66 9.58 -8.34
N ARG A 142 4.19 10.79 -8.62
CA ARG A 142 3.31 11.07 -9.75
C ARG A 142 4.07 11.86 -10.80
N ALA A 143 4.18 11.29 -12.01
CA ALA A 143 4.78 11.96 -13.14
C ALA A 143 3.87 13.07 -13.66
N ILE A 144 4.45 14.25 -13.93
CA ILE A 144 3.76 15.38 -14.54
C ILE A 144 4.61 16.01 -15.65
N THR A 145 3.95 16.55 -16.65
CA THR A 145 4.56 17.20 -17.82
C THR A 145 4.00 18.61 -18.06
N ALA A 146 3.18 19.14 -17.17
CA ALA A 146 2.53 20.44 -17.31
C ALA A 146 2.27 21.08 -15.94
N ALA A 147 1.98 22.37 -15.97
CA ALA A 147 1.66 23.16 -14.78
C ALA A 147 0.41 22.67 -14.06
N GLU A 148 0.48 22.60 -12.72
CA GLU A 148 -0.65 22.27 -11.86
C GLU A 148 -0.47 22.82 -10.45
N THR A 149 -1.57 22.82 -9.66
CA THR A 149 -1.54 23.05 -8.21
C THR A 149 -1.58 21.72 -7.49
N VAL A 150 -0.61 21.45 -6.60
CA VAL A 150 -0.49 20.20 -5.87
C VAL A 150 -1.13 20.26 -4.48
N GLN A 151 -1.46 19.10 -3.94
CA GLN A 151 -1.94 18.95 -2.57
C GLN A 151 -0.78 18.65 -1.61
N ALA A 152 -1.00 18.89 -0.31
CA ALA A 152 -0.06 18.45 0.72
C ALA A 152 0.15 16.92 0.67
N GLY A 153 1.38 16.49 0.91
CA GLY A 153 1.80 15.09 0.81
C GLY A 153 2.17 14.63 -0.61
N ALA A 154 2.09 15.50 -1.63
CA ALA A 154 2.41 15.12 -3.00
C ALA A 154 3.90 14.82 -3.20
N ASN A 155 4.18 13.78 -4.01
CA ASN A 155 5.52 13.46 -4.51
C ASN A 155 5.49 13.57 -6.04
N ILE A 156 6.19 14.54 -6.57
CA ILE A 156 6.10 14.99 -7.97
C ILE A 156 7.38 14.63 -8.72
N ALA A 157 7.24 13.78 -9.72
CA ALA A 157 8.27 13.51 -10.72
C ALA A 157 8.01 14.43 -11.92
N ALA A 158 8.65 15.60 -11.92
CA ALA A 158 8.45 16.60 -12.97
C ALA A 158 9.33 16.31 -14.18
N ASN A 159 8.71 16.25 -15.35
CA ASN A 159 9.41 16.10 -16.63
C ASN A 159 9.22 17.37 -17.46
N THR A 160 10.26 18.18 -17.55
CA THR A 160 10.28 19.46 -18.26
C THR A 160 10.87 19.38 -19.68
N ASN A 161 11.11 18.17 -20.23
CA ASN A 161 11.74 17.99 -21.55
C ASN A 161 11.05 18.73 -22.70
N GLY A 162 9.78 19.05 -22.58
CA GLY A 162 9.05 19.78 -23.63
C GLY A 162 9.07 21.29 -23.46
N ALA A 163 9.05 21.79 -22.24
CA ALA A 163 9.04 23.21 -21.86
C ALA A 163 9.11 23.37 -20.32
N PRO A 164 9.64 24.51 -19.82
CA PRO A 164 9.54 24.82 -18.40
C PRO A 164 8.07 25.02 -17.99
N PHE A 165 7.73 24.63 -16.77
CA PHE A 165 6.39 24.86 -16.22
C PHE A 165 6.43 25.13 -14.70
N THR A 166 5.30 25.54 -14.15
CA THR A 166 5.17 25.85 -12.74
C THR A 166 4.31 24.80 -12.02
N VAL A 167 4.84 24.27 -10.91
CA VAL A 167 4.06 23.50 -9.93
C VAL A 167 3.75 24.40 -8.74
N THR A 168 2.48 24.66 -8.52
CA THR A 168 2.02 25.59 -7.47
C THR A 168 1.77 24.82 -6.17
N LEU A 169 2.36 25.29 -5.07
CA LEU A 169 2.17 24.72 -3.73
C LEU A 169 0.74 24.91 -3.20
N PRO A 170 0.30 24.16 -2.18
CA PRO A 170 -1.02 24.33 -1.56
C PRO A 170 -1.29 25.76 -1.09
N ALA A 171 -2.53 26.25 -1.28
CA ALA A 171 -2.90 27.63 -0.94
C ALA A 171 -3.04 27.89 0.58
N SER A 172 -3.33 26.86 1.36
CA SER A 172 -3.56 26.97 2.82
C SER A 172 -2.86 25.81 3.52
N PRO A 173 -1.51 25.78 3.53
CA PRO A 173 -0.79 24.68 4.12
C PRO A 173 -0.88 24.70 5.65
N SER A 174 -0.88 23.52 6.26
CA SER A 174 -0.75 23.31 7.70
C SER A 174 0.70 22.99 8.08
N ILE A 175 1.08 23.28 9.32
CA ILE A 175 2.42 22.94 9.81
C ILE A 175 2.72 21.45 9.62
N GLY A 176 3.87 21.14 9.03
CA GLY A 176 4.29 19.78 8.74
C GLY A 176 3.82 19.24 7.39
N ASP A 177 3.00 19.95 6.64
CA ASP A 177 2.67 19.59 5.26
C ASP A 177 3.94 19.52 4.41
N THR A 178 4.06 18.49 3.56
CA THR A 178 5.23 18.28 2.70
C THR A 178 4.85 18.20 1.24
N VAL A 179 5.78 18.63 0.36
CA VAL A 179 5.73 18.37 -1.09
C VAL A 179 7.15 18.02 -1.54
N ASN A 180 7.30 16.91 -2.27
CA ASN A 180 8.58 16.45 -2.74
C ASN A 180 8.66 16.49 -4.27
N PHE A 181 9.85 16.73 -4.80
CA PHE A 181 10.12 16.90 -6.22
C PHE A 181 11.34 16.10 -6.66
N ILE A 182 11.27 15.53 -7.86
CA ILE A 182 12.45 15.00 -8.58
C ILE A 182 12.40 15.46 -10.03
N ASP A 183 13.58 15.70 -10.59
CA ASP A 183 13.77 15.90 -12.03
C ASP A 183 13.69 14.55 -12.75
N GLN A 184 12.52 14.22 -13.29
CA GLN A 184 12.30 12.97 -13.99
C GLN A 184 12.95 12.96 -15.38
N GLY A 185 13.00 14.12 -16.02
CA GLY A 185 13.50 14.28 -17.39
C GLY A 185 14.99 14.54 -17.49
N TRP A 186 15.69 14.78 -16.36
CA TRP A 186 17.10 15.26 -16.35
C TRP A 186 17.30 16.53 -17.18
N ASP A 187 16.35 17.48 -17.15
CA ASP A 187 16.31 18.63 -18.04
C ASP A 187 16.06 19.97 -17.32
N PHE A 188 16.12 20.02 -15.98
CA PHE A 188 15.86 21.26 -15.23
C PHE A 188 16.91 22.35 -15.49
N ASP A 189 18.12 22.01 -15.92
CA ASP A 189 19.15 22.96 -16.32
C ASP A 189 18.82 23.69 -17.63
N SER A 190 18.12 23.02 -18.54
CA SER A 190 17.68 23.56 -19.83
C SER A 190 16.28 24.16 -19.76
N ASN A 191 15.36 23.46 -19.09
CA ASN A 191 13.96 23.81 -18.90
C ASN A 191 13.63 23.80 -17.41
N ALA A 192 13.87 24.90 -16.72
CA ALA A 192 13.73 25.00 -15.28
C ALA A 192 12.31 24.66 -14.78
N LEU A 193 12.21 23.94 -13.66
CA LEU A 193 10.99 23.81 -12.90
C LEU A 193 10.81 25.05 -12.03
N THR A 194 9.63 25.69 -12.07
CA THR A 194 9.27 26.73 -11.10
C THR A 194 8.33 26.12 -10.05
N VAL A 195 8.66 26.31 -8.77
CA VAL A 195 7.75 26.01 -7.67
C VAL A 195 7.06 27.26 -7.22
N GLY A 196 5.79 27.38 -7.57
CA GLY A 196 4.94 28.53 -7.25
C GLY A 196 4.55 28.54 -5.77
N ARG A 197 4.87 29.62 -5.08
CA ARG A 197 4.73 29.77 -3.63
C ARG A 197 3.28 29.86 -3.12
N ASN A 198 2.33 30.17 -3.99
CA ASN A 198 0.90 30.32 -3.68
C ASN A 198 0.61 31.14 -2.41
N SER A 199 1.17 32.35 -2.35
CA SER A 199 1.08 33.32 -1.24
C SER A 199 1.89 32.99 0.04
N SER A 200 2.43 31.78 0.21
CA SER A 200 3.34 31.44 1.31
C SER A 200 4.79 31.68 0.89
N ASN A 201 5.66 32.10 1.79
CA ASN A 201 7.08 32.24 1.49
C ASN A 201 7.73 30.87 1.23
N ILE A 202 8.84 30.85 0.49
CA ILE A 202 9.72 29.68 0.35
C ILE A 202 11.11 30.08 0.83
N ALA A 203 11.62 29.42 1.85
CA ALA A 203 12.95 29.66 2.45
C ALA A 203 13.18 31.16 2.80
N ASN A 204 12.22 31.79 3.47
CA ASN A 204 12.16 33.21 3.84
C ASN A 204 12.00 34.18 2.64
N ALA A 205 11.82 33.72 1.43
CA ALA A 205 11.66 34.57 0.25
C ALA A 205 10.21 34.67 -0.20
N ALA A 206 9.72 35.88 -0.44
CA ALA A 206 8.41 36.15 -1.02
C ALA A 206 8.45 36.04 -2.57
N SER A 207 9.11 35.01 -3.08
CA SER A 207 9.27 34.71 -4.51
C SER A 207 9.11 33.21 -4.77
N ASP A 208 8.73 32.87 -6.00
CA ASP A 208 8.71 31.48 -6.45
C ASP A 208 10.14 30.91 -6.48
N LEU A 209 10.26 29.61 -6.26
CA LEU A 209 11.54 28.90 -6.31
C LEU A 209 11.77 28.38 -7.73
N VAL A 210 12.82 28.86 -8.39
CA VAL A 210 13.26 28.34 -9.69
C VAL A 210 14.32 27.29 -9.46
N VAL A 211 14.07 26.06 -9.94
CA VAL A 211 15.00 24.93 -9.87
C VAL A 211 15.57 24.67 -11.25
N ASN A 212 16.85 24.99 -11.42
CA ASN A 212 17.60 24.90 -12.69
C ASN A 212 18.81 23.98 -12.59
N THR A 213 18.76 22.99 -11.72
CA THR A 213 19.84 22.01 -11.54
C THR A 213 19.40 20.67 -12.09
N GLN A 214 20.15 20.14 -13.05
CA GLN A 214 19.92 18.83 -13.65
C GLN A 214 19.95 17.74 -12.57
N GLY A 215 18.96 16.82 -12.60
CA GLY A 215 18.85 15.71 -11.65
C GLY A 215 18.48 16.14 -10.23
N ALA A 216 17.95 17.35 -10.03
CA ALA A 216 17.54 17.83 -8.70
C ALA A 216 16.51 16.92 -8.06
N ALA A 217 16.69 16.65 -6.76
CA ALA A 217 15.72 15.98 -5.91
C ALA A 217 15.67 16.72 -4.57
N PHE A 218 14.48 17.17 -4.14
CA PHE A 218 14.32 17.94 -2.91
C PHE A 218 12.90 17.82 -2.35
N GLY A 219 12.77 18.10 -1.06
CA GLY A 219 11.49 18.21 -0.39
C GLY A 219 11.30 19.58 0.26
N LEU A 220 10.06 20.01 0.32
CA LEU A 220 9.65 21.20 1.06
C LEU A 220 8.67 20.79 2.17
N VAL A 221 8.84 21.39 3.36
CA VAL A 221 7.91 21.24 4.49
C VAL A 221 7.44 22.63 4.93
N PHE A 222 6.15 22.77 5.21
CA PHE A 222 5.60 24.03 5.72
C PHE A 222 5.92 24.17 7.21
N SER A 223 6.60 25.27 7.57
CA SER A 223 7.09 25.51 8.93
C SER A 223 6.01 25.96 9.92
N GLY A 224 4.86 26.46 9.41
CA GLY A 224 3.85 27.14 10.21
C GLY A 224 4.17 28.61 10.51
N ASP A 225 5.37 29.09 10.18
CA ASP A 225 5.80 30.49 10.33
C ASP A 225 5.58 31.27 9.03
N ALA A 226 4.91 32.42 9.11
CA ALA A 226 4.56 33.22 7.93
C ALA A 226 5.78 33.82 7.22
N THR A 227 6.88 34.07 7.94
CA THR A 227 8.11 34.62 7.39
C THR A 227 8.94 33.55 6.68
N THR A 228 9.09 32.39 7.32
CA THR A 228 9.84 31.25 6.76
C THR A 228 9.06 30.58 5.63
N GLY A 229 7.77 30.33 5.86
CA GLY A 229 6.90 29.63 4.94
C GLY A 229 7.31 28.18 4.75
N TRP A 230 7.51 27.75 3.52
CA TRP A 230 8.05 26.45 3.14
C TRP A 230 9.57 26.45 3.28
N THR A 231 10.12 25.39 3.86
CA THR A 231 11.57 25.19 4.01
C THR A 231 11.98 23.82 3.49
N TYR A 232 13.25 23.64 3.16
CA TYR A 232 13.77 22.36 2.68
C TYR A 232 13.76 21.31 3.80
N THR A 233 13.35 20.09 3.46
CA THR A 233 13.40 18.94 4.38
C THR A 233 14.83 18.45 4.61
N GLU A 234 15.68 18.59 3.58
CA GLU A 234 17.11 18.23 3.61
C GLU A 234 17.92 19.30 2.84
N LYS A 235 19.13 19.57 3.29
CA LYS A 235 20.10 20.48 2.65
C LYS A 235 21.37 19.73 2.30
#